data_99dbc7c8a48610c615500972701cbf46
#
_entry.id   99dbc7c8a48610c615500972701cbf46
#
_cell.length_a   1.000
_cell.length_b   1.000
_cell.length_c   1.000
_cell.angle_alpha   90.00
_cell.angle_beta   90.00
_cell.angle_gamma   90.00
#
_symmetry.space_group_name_H-M   'P 1'
#
loop_
_entity.id
_entity.type
_entity.pdbx_description
1 polymer ?
#
loop_
_entity_poly.entity_id
_entity_poly.type
_entity_poly.pdbx_seq_one_letter_code
_entity_poly.pdbx_strand_id
1 'polypeptide(L)'
;VSKFVNNKKYYALIIGNSDYDKWDDLISPVNDTNEIAKVLKEKYKFEVTLLQNATKDKIENALWDLNDKITEEDYLLIYYAGHGSKDLAIQKAYWIPKDAKKIDEPGRYWLSTSIVTEHVGRFKARHVLLMVDSCYSGITLKGDDNIKADIERDLESPLYFKKMLNRKARLFISSGGDAPVPDTVDGKHSLFAMKFIEVLQL
;
A
#
# COMPACT_ATOMS: atom_id res chain seq x y z
N VAL A 1 36.14 -11.72 -12.73
CA VAL A 1 35.22 -10.56 -12.78
C VAL A 1 33.82 -11.12 -12.56
N SER A 2 33.37 -11.18 -11.30
CA SER A 2 32.02 -11.64 -10.98
C SER A 2 31.05 -10.58 -11.50
N LYS A 3 30.23 -10.92 -12.50
CA LYS A 3 29.06 -10.16 -12.89
C LYS A 3 28.14 -10.15 -11.67
N PHE A 4 28.02 -9.01 -11.01
CA PHE A 4 26.92 -8.76 -10.09
C PHE A 4 25.63 -8.79 -10.93
N VAL A 5 25.01 -9.95 -11.01
CA VAL A 5 23.64 -10.06 -11.51
C VAL A 5 22.80 -9.26 -10.53
N ASN A 6 22.31 -8.12 -10.98
CA ASN A 6 21.46 -7.24 -10.18
C ASN A 6 20.09 -7.92 -10.07
N ASN A 7 19.95 -8.80 -9.06
CA ASN A 7 18.79 -9.69 -8.91
C ASN A 7 17.62 -9.01 -8.20
N LYS A 8 17.52 -7.66 -8.33
CA LYS A 8 16.47 -6.85 -7.73
C LYS A 8 15.13 -7.15 -8.38
N LYS A 9 14.16 -7.50 -7.56
CA LYS A 9 12.78 -7.69 -8.00
C LYS A 9 11.89 -6.58 -7.47
N TYR A 10 10.85 -6.32 -8.23
CA TYR A 10 9.81 -5.37 -7.87
C TYR A 10 8.52 -6.14 -7.66
N TYR A 11 8.03 -6.13 -6.43
CA TYR A 11 6.78 -6.78 -6.04
C TYR A 11 5.68 -5.75 -5.83
N ALA A 12 4.45 -6.11 -6.18
CA ALA A 12 3.29 -5.32 -5.85
C ALA A 12 2.17 -6.19 -5.30
N LEU A 13 1.61 -5.81 -4.16
CA LEU A 13 0.35 -6.31 -3.63
C LEU A 13 -0.71 -5.24 -3.88
N ILE A 14 -1.63 -5.54 -4.77
CA ILE A 14 -2.68 -4.62 -5.20
C ILE A 14 -4.03 -5.19 -4.75
N ILE A 15 -4.74 -4.45 -3.89
CA ILE A 15 -5.98 -4.90 -3.25
C ILE A 15 -7.09 -3.91 -3.57
N GLY A 16 -8.18 -4.41 -4.19
CA GLY A 16 -9.36 -3.62 -4.51
C GLY A 16 -10.64 -4.32 -4.09
N ASN A 17 -11.40 -3.72 -3.18
CA ASN A 17 -12.68 -4.24 -2.73
C ASN A 17 -13.80 -3.32 -3.18
N SER A 18 -14.65 -3.81 -4.11
CA SER A 18 -15.86 -3.17 -4.61
C SER A 18 -17.12 -3.81 -4.07
N ASP A 19 -17.18 -5.16 -4.04
CA ASP A 19 -18.36 -5.92 -3.60
C ASP A 19 -18.21 -6.32 -2.14
N TYR A 20 -19.17 -6.00 -1.33
CA TYR A 20 -19.16 -6.27 0.10
C TYR A 20 -20.38 -7.07 0.55
N ASP A 21 -20.18 -8.03 1.45
CA ASP A 21 -21.28 -8.85 1.96
C ASP A 21 -22.25 -8.05 2.86
N LYS A 22 -21.78 -7.01 3.53
CA LYS A 22 -22.55 -6.24 4.54
C LYS A 22 -22.31 -4.73 4.50
N TRP A 23 -21.45 -4.22 3.64
CA TRP A 23 -21.18 -2.80 3.40
C TRP A 23 -21.75 -2.41 2.04
N ASP A 24 -21.88 -1.11 1.80
CA ASP A 24 -22.34 -0.63 0.51
C ASP A 24 -21.24 -0.88 -0.54
N ASP A 25 -21.65 -1.27 -1.74
CA ASP A 25 -20.68 -1.53 -2.82
C ASP A 25 -20.03 -0.23 -3.31
N LEU A 26 -18.81 -0.35 -3.83
CA LEU A 26 -18.04 0.74 -4.42
C LEU A 26 -17.80 0.47 -5.91
N ILE A 27 -17.67 1.53 -6.69
CA ILE A 27 -17.49 1.45 -8.15
C ILE A 27 -16.00 1.35 -8.51
N SER A 28 -15.17 2.21 -7.92
CA SER A 28 -13.81 2.44 -8.40
C SER A 28 -12.77 1.37 -8.01
N PRO A 29 -12.77 0.75 -6.83
CA PRO A 29 -11.61 0.00 -6.33
C PRO A 29 -11.14 -1.12 -7.25
N VAL A 30 -12.06 -1.94 -7.80
CA VAL A 30 -11.71 -3.03 -8.71
C VAL A 30 -11.23 -2.50 -10.06
N ASN A 31 -11.83 -1.43 -10.57
CA ASN A 31 -11.39 -0.79 -11.81
C ASN A 31 -9.98 -0.21 -11.67
N ASP A 32 -9.73 0.52 -10.58
CA ASP A 32 -8.46 1.16 -10.26
C ASP A 32 -7.34 0.13 -10.15
N THR A 33 -7.58 -0.92 -9.37
CA THR A 33 -6.58 -1.96 -9.14
C THR A 33 -6.26 -2.77 -10.39
N ASN A 34 -7.23 -2.98 -11.28
CA ASN A 34 -6.99 -3.61 -12.58
C ASN A 34 -6.04 -2.79 -13.44
N GLU A 35 -6.30 -1.49 -13.58
CA GLU A 35 -5.48 -0.61 -14.43
C GLU A 35 -4.08 -0.44 -13.84
N ILE A 36 -3.96 -0.19 -12.53
CA ILE A 36 -2.67 -0.09 -11.84
C ILE A 36 -1.87 -1.38 -11.99
N ALA A 37 -2.48 -2.55 -11.75
CA ALA A 37 -1.83 -3.84 -11.87
C ALA A 37 -1.31 -4.10 -13.29
N LYS A 38 -2.12 -3.74 -14.31
CA LYS A 38 -1.74 -3.85 -15.71
C LYS A 38 -0.51 -3.02 -16.02
N VAL A 39 -0.51 -1.73 -15.70
CA VAL A 39 0.62 -0.83 -15.98
C VAL A 39 1.88 -1.29 -15.26
N LEU A 40 1.79 -1.70 -13.98
CA LEU A 40 2.93 -2.19 -13.23
C LEU A 40 3.54 -3.46 -13.84
N LYS A 41 2.71 -4.40 -14.31
CA LYS A 41 3.19 -5.62 -14.99
C LYS A 41 3.82 -5.32 -16.35
N GLU A 42 3.12 -4.57 -17.18
CA GLU A 42 3.50 -4.39 -18.58
C GLU A 42 4.67 -3.41 -18.75
N LYS A 43 4.60 -2.23 -18.11
CA LYS A 43 5.59 -1.16 -18.25
C LYS A 43 6.77 -1.34 -17.29
N TYR A 44 6.50 -1.67 -16.04
CA TYR A 44 7.51 -1.67 -14.98
C TYR A 44 8.02 -3.07 -14.57
N LYS A 45 7.45 -4.14 -15.13
CA LYS A 45 7.86 -5.53 -14.89
C LYS A 45 7.75 -5.96 -13.42
N PHE A 46 6.79 -5.40 -12.70
CA PHE A 46 6.49 -5.85 -11.34
C PHE A 46 5.93 -7.27 -11.34
N GLU A 47 6.30 -8.05 -10.32
CA GLU A 47 5.61 -9.27 -9.96
C GLU A 47 4.40 -8.89 -9.09
N VAL A 48 3.20 -8.91 -9.69
CA VAL A 48 1.98 -8.37 -9.09
C VAL A 48 1.11 -9.50 -8.55
N THR A 49 0.77 -9.43 -7.26
CA THR A 49 -0.33 -10.15 -6.63
C THR A 49 -1.53 -9.21 -6.60
N LEU A 50 -2.58 -9.55 -7.37
CA LEU A 50 -3.83 -8.78 -7.44
C LEU A 50 -4.91 -9.50 -6.65
N LEU A 51 -5.45 -8.85 -5.63
CA LEU A 51 -6.57 -9.32 -4.83
C LEU A 51 -7.79 -8.43 -5.08
N GLN A 52 -8.89 -9.05 -5.51
CA GLN A 52 -10.15 -8.37 -5.75
C GLN A 52 -11.22 -8.97 -4.84
N ASN A 53 -12.01 -8.10 -4.22
CA ASN A 53 -13.08 -8.50 -3.31
C ASN A 53 -12.58 -9.55 -2.30
N ALA A 54 -11.45 -9.21 -1.67
CA ALA A 54 -10.74 -10.13 -0.81
C ALA A 54 -11.30 -10.12 0.62
N THR A 55 -11.37 -11.30 1.22
CA THR A 55 -11.65 -11.48 2.64
C THR A 55 -10.44 -11.07 3.48
N LYS A 56 -10.66 -10.88 4.78
CA LYS A 56 -9.59 -10.56 5.74
C LYS A 56 -8.45 -11.59 5.66
N ASP A 57 -8.80 -12.87 5.72
CA ASP A 57 -7.81 -13.96 5.69
C ASP A 57 -6.97 -13.97 4.41
N LYS A 58 -7.60 -13.67 3.25
CA LYS A 58 -6.86 -13.59 1.98
C LYS A 58 -5.84 -12.45 1.99
N ILE A 59 -6.20 -11.30 2.55
CA ILE A 59 -5.28 -10.16 2.65
C ILE A 59 -4.13 -10.48 3.61
N GLU A 60 -4.43 -11.03 4.79
CA GLU A 60 -3.42 -11.39 5.78
C GLU A 60 -2.46 -12.46 5.23
N ASN A 61 -2.98 -13.51 4.59
CA ASN A 61 -2.15 -14.54 3.97
C ASN A 61 -1.22 -13.96 2.90
N ALA A 62 -1.70 -13.05 2.04
CA ALA A 62 -0.85 -12.40 1.05
C ALA A 62 0.27 -11.55 1.67
N LEU A 63 0.01 -10.90 2.81
CA LEU A 63 1.04 -10.19 3.56
C LEU A 63 2.09 -11.15 4.14
N TRP A 64 1.69 -12.31 4.65
CA TRP A 64 2.60 -13.34 5.14
C TRP A 64 3.43 -13.95 4.01
N ASP A 65 2.82 -14.32 2.88
CA ASP A 65 3.51 -14.85 1.71
C ASP A 65 4.63 -13.89 1.21
N LEU A 66 4.35 -12.59 1.25
CA LEU A 66 5.35 -11.58 0.89
C LEU A 66 6.51 -11.51 1.88
N ASN A 67 6.27 -11.72 3.19
CA ASN A 67 7.34 -11.76 4.18
C ASN A 67 8.35 -12.89 3.91
N ASP A 68 7.84 -14.03 3.45
CA ASP A 68 8.67 -15.19 3.15
C ASP A 68 9.45 -15.05 1.83
N LYS A 69 8.86 -14.32 0.88
CA LYS A 69 9.37 -14.20 -0.49
C LYS A 69 10.38 -13.07 -0.67
N ILE A 70 10.18 -11.93 0.00
CA ILE A 70 10.92 -10.70 -0.24
C ILE A 70 12.29 -10.72 0.45
N THR A 71 13.31 -10.30 -0.29
CA THR A 71 14.69 -10.17 0.17
C THR A 71 15.10 -8.70 0.40
N GLU A 72 16.30 -8.46 0.93
CA GLU A 72 16.82 -7.11 1.19
C GLU A 72 17.15 -6.31 -0.07
N GLU A 73 17.24 -6.97 -1.22
CA GLU A 73 17.51 -6.30 -2.51
C GLU A 73 16.24 -5.85 -3.22
N ASP A 74 15.06 -6.30 -2.75
CA ASP A 74 13.79 -6.14 -3.44
C ASP A 74 13.07 -4.85 -3.06
N TYR A 75 12.06 -4.52 -3.86
CA TYR A 75 11.19 -3.35 -3.70
C TYR A 75 9.73 -3.83 -3.63
N LEU A 76 8.94 -3.19 -2.78
CA LEU A 76 7.53 -3.55 -2.59
C LEU A 76 6.63 -2.33 -2.70
N LEU A 77 5.60 -2.43 -3.52
CA LEU A 77 4.44 -1.55 -3.52
C LEU A 77 3.25 -2.31 -2.94
N ILE A 78 2.57 -1.71 -1.95
CA ILE A 78 1.26 -2.16 -1.47
C ILE A 78 0.27 -1.06 -1.81
N TYR A 79 -0.79 -1.39 -2.53
CA TYR A 79 -1.89 -0.49 -2.85
C TYR A 79 -3.20 -1.11 -2.35
N TYR A 80 -3.96 -0.33 -1.59
CA TYR A 80 -5.28 -0.71 -1.13
C TYR A 80 -6.30 0.32 -1.59
N ALA A 81 -7.40 -0.13 -2.19
CA ALA A 81 -8.58 0.67 -2.49
C ALA A 81 -9.83 -0.04 -1.94
N GLY A 82 -10.68 0.70 -1.25
CA GLY A 82 -11.89 0.16 -0.63
C GLY A 82 -12.33 0.96 0.59
N HIS A 83 -13.34 0.45 1.30
CA HIS A 83 -13.78 1.09 2.53
C HIS A 83 -12.70 1.10 3.61
N GLY A 84 -12.66 2.20 4.34
CA GLY A 84 -11.92 2.34 5.59
C GLY A 84 -12.87 2.77 6.72
N SER A 85 -12.51 2.44 7.94
CA SER A 85 -13.24 2.85 9.12
C SER A 85 -12.30 3.18 10.27
N LYS A 86 -12.78 3.95 11.25
CA LYS A 86 -12.01 4.35 12.43
C LYS A 86 -12.83 4.06 13.70
N ASP A 87 -12.22 3.32 14.62
CA ASP A 87 -12.73 3.23 15.98
C ASP A 87 -12.30 4.46 16.76
N LEU A 88 -13.25 5.34 17.03
CA LEU A 88 -12.98 6.61 17.72
C LEU A 88 -12.64 6.43 19.20
N ALA A 89 -13.07 5.34 19.84
CA ALA A 89 -12.80 5.10 21.26
C ALA A 89 -11.32 4.80 21.51
N ILE A 90 -10.70 4.07 20.61
CA ILE A 90 -9.29 3.65 20.72
C ILE A 90 -8.40 4.26 19.62
N GLN A 91 -8.96 5.17 18.80
CA GLN A 91 -8.25 5.86 17.72
C GLN A 91 -7.52 4.93 16.76
N LYS A 92 -8.13 3.79 16.41
CA LYS A 92 -7.58 2.82 15.46
C LYS A 92 -8.31 2.88 14.14
N ALA A 93 -7.56 2.82 13.04
CA ALA A 93 -8.08 2.71 11.68
C ALA A 93 -8.04 1.27 11.17
N TYR A 94 -8.95 0.97 10.24
CA TYR A 94 -9.14 -0.37 9.70
C TYR A 94 -9.42 -0.31 8.21
N TRP A 95 -8.89 -1.26 7.47
CA TRP A 95 -9.39 -1.63 6.15
C TRP A 95 -10.59 -2.55 6.30
N ILE A 96 -11.56 -2.40 5.43
CA ILE A 96 -12.79 -3.19 5.44
C ILE A 96 -12.70 -4.26 4.37
N PRO A 97 -12.46 -5.54 4.74
CA PRO A 97 -12.47 -6.66 3.81
C PRO A 97 -13.89 -6.95 3.31
N LYS A 98 -14.01 -7.73 2.21
CA LYS A 98 -15.29 -8.11 1.65
C LYS A 98 -16.27 -8.72 2.66
N ASP A 99 -15.76 -9.61 3.52
CA ASP A 99 -16.51 -10.38 4.53
C ASP A 99 -16.72 -9.63 5.87
N ALA A 100 -16.33 -8.36 5.91
CA ALA A 100 -16.45 -7.54 7.11
C ALA A 100 -17.92 -7.32 7.50
N LYS A 101 -18.24 -7.55 8.78
CA LYS A 101 -19.55 -7.23 9.33
C LYS A 101 -19.64 -5.77 9.70
N LYS A 102 -20.82 -5.15 9.48
CA LYS A 102 -21.09 -3.73 9.80
C LYS A 102 -21.16 -3.44 11.30
N ILE A 103 -21.15 -4.46 12.16
CA ILE A 103 -21.49 -4.39 13.58
C ILE A 103 -20.23 -4.46 14.47
N ASP A 104 -20.13 -3.49 15.32
CA ASP A 104 -19.75 -3.41 16.75
C ASP A 104 -18.50 -4.15 17.29
N GLU A 105 -17.79 -4.93 16.51
CA GLU A 105 -16.54 -5.55 16.92
C GLU A 105 -15.40 -5.19 15.95
N PRO A 106 -14.94 -3.92 15.95
CA PRO A 106 -13.75 -3.53 15.18
C PRO A 106 -12.58 -4.44 15.56
N GLY A 107 -11.86 -4.93 14.56
CA GLY A 107 -10.71 -5.80 14.80
C GLY A 107 -11.00 -7.30 14.72
N ARG A 108 -12.23 -7.77 14.98
CA ARG A 108 -12.58 -9.18 14.73
C ARG A 108 -12.79 -9.45 13.24
N TYR A 109 -13.55 -8.59 12.57
CA TYR A 109 -13.92 -8.76 11.16
C TYR A 109 -13.22 -7.75 10.24
N TRP A 110 -12.66 -6.68 10.79
CA TRP A 110 -11.95 -5.64 10.05
C TRP A 110 -10.44 -5.84 10.16
N LEU A 111 -9.70 -5.47 9.13
CA LEU A 111 -8.24 -5.56 9.14
C LEU A 111 -7.64 -4.30 9.75
N SER A 112 -7.07 -4.40 10.95
CA SER A 112 -6.41 -3.27 11.60
C SER A 112 -5.21 -2.78 10.77
N THR A 113 -5.13 -1.47 10.56
CA THR A 113 -3.97 -0.85 9.92
C THR A 113 -2.68 -1.06 10.71
N SER A 114 -2.78 -1.33 12.01
CA SER A 114 -1.61 -1.71 12.83
C SER A 114 -1.00 -3.03 12.37
N ILE A 115 -1.81 -4.02 12.00
CA ILE A 115 -1.32 -5.30 11.44
C ILE A 115 -0.58 -5.04 10.13
N VAL A 116 -1.15 -4.20 9.25
CA VAL A 116 -0.50 -3.84 7.98
C VAL A 116 0.84 -3.16 8.22
N THR A 117 0.91 -2.20 9.14
CA THR A 117 2.16 -1.48 9.46
C THR A 117 3.19 -2.38 10.14
N GLU A 118 2.77 -3.36 10.95
CA GLU A 118 3.67 -4.38 11.48
C GLU A 118 4.31 -5.22 10.36
N HIS A 119 3.53 -5.65 9.37
CA HIS A 119 4.08 -6.33 8.19
C HIS A 119 5.04 -5.44 7.42
N VAL A 120 4.67 -4.16 7.18
CA VAL A 120 5.56 -3.18 6.52
C VAL A 120 6.89 -3.05 7.26
N GLY A 121 6.87 -3.07 8.59
CA GLY A 121 8.08 -3.06 9.43
C GLY A 121 8.92 -4.34 9.32
N ARG A 122 8.27 -5.50 9.14
CA ARG A 122 8.93 -6.82 9.04
C ARG A 122 9.51 -7.11 7.66
N PHE A 123 8.96 -6.53 6.59
CA PHE A 123 9.46 -6.79 5.24
C PHE A 123 10.94 -6.50 5.12
N LYS A 124 11.68 -7.47 4.59
CA LYS A 124 13.11 -7.30 4.33
C LYS A 124 13.39 -6.31 3.20
N ALA A 125 12.40 -6.05 2.34
CA ALA A 125 12.51 -5.15 1.19
C ALA A 125 13.30 -3.87 1.51
N ARG A 126 14.11 -3.44 0.57
CA ARG A 126 14.87 -2.20 0.68
C ARG A 126 13.94 -0.99 0.79
N HIS A 127 13.00 -0.87 -0.12
CA HIS A 127 11.98 0.17 -0.09
C HIS A 127 10.58 -0.45 -0.10
N VAL A 128 9.71 0.08 0.74
CA VAL A 128 8.29 -0.25 0.73
C VAL A 128 7.51 1.05 0.57
N LEU A 129 6.65 1.08 -0.44
CA LEU A 129 5.65 2.13 -0.64
C LEU A 129 4.27 1.54 -0.31
N LEU A 130 3.62 2.09 0.71
CA LEU A 130 2.25 1.80 1.07
C LEU A 130 1.36 2.94 0.60
N MET A 131 0.43 2.64 -0.31
CA MET A 131 -0.56 3.58 -0.83
C MET A 131 -1.96 3.11 -0.43
N VAL A 132 -2.75 4.04 0.13
CA VAL A 132 -4.09 3.72 0.64
C VAL A 132 -5.09 4.70 0.08
N ASP A 133 -5.99 4.19 -0.74
CA ASP A 133 -7.13 4.91 -1.30
C ASP A 133 -8.41 4.52 -0.58
N SER A 134 -8.58 5.09 0.60
CA SER A 134 -9.75 4.86 1.45
C SER A 134 -9.98 6.03 2.42
N CYS A 135 -11.22 6.13 2.91
CA CYS A 135 -11.53 6.98 4.04
C CYS A 135 -10.79 6.51 5.31
N TYR A 136 -10.52 7.41 6.23
CA TYR A 136 -9.92 7.10 7.55
C TYR A 136 -8.61 6.29 7.45
N SER A 137 -7.74 6.66 6.56
CA SER A 137 -6.48 5.96 6.34
C SER A 137 -5.49 5.99 7.52
N GLY A 138 -5.77 6.69 8.59
CA GLY A 138 -5.09 6.88 9.89
C GLY A 138 -3.87 6.01 10.22
N ILE A 139 -2.98 5.81 9.23
CA ILE A 139 -1.75 5.03 9.36
C ILE A 139 -0.64 5.99 9.76
N THR A 140 0.01 5.71 10.87
CA THR A 140 1.26 6.36 11.23
C THR A 140 2.39 5.35 11.09
N LEU A 141 3.25 5.53 10.11
CA LEU A 141 4.53 4.82 10.08
C LEU A 141 5.43 5.47 11.13
N LYS A 142 5.93 4.69 12.08
CA LYS A 142 6.97 5.18 13.01
C LYS A 142 8.21 5.46 12.18
N GLY A 143 8.50 6.75 11.97
CA GLY A 143 9.77 7.20 11.38
C GLY A 143 10.91 7.08 12.40
N ASP A 144 12.10 6.82 11.92
CA ASP A 144 13.31 6.97 12.73
C ASP A 144 13.64 8.47 12.78
N ASP A 145 13.40 9.10 13.93
CA ASP A 145 13.60 10.56 14.15
C ASP A 145 15.06 11.01 13.98
N ASN A 146 16.01 10.08 13.82
CA ASN A 146 17.43 10.38 13.64
C ASN A 146 17.82 10.86 12.23
N ILE A 147 16.85 10.94 11.29
CA ILE A 147 17.15 11.30 9.88
C ILE A 147 17.38 12.81 9.67
N LYS A 148 16.95 13.66 10.61
CA LYS A 148 16.98 15.12 10.41
C LYS A 148 18.37 15.77 10.41
N ALA A 149 19.37 15.13 10.96
CA ALA A 149 20.70 15.75 11.16
C ALA A 149 21.64 15.69 9.95
N ASP A 150 21.44 14.76 9.00
CA ASP A 150 22.39 14.50 7.91
C ASP A 150 21.98 15.11 6.55
N ILE A 151 20.81 15.78 6.46
CA ILE A 151 20.20 16.17 5.18
C ILE A 151 20.82 17.47 4.59
N GLU A 152 21.45 18.31 5.40
CA GLU A 152 21.79 19.67 4.96
C GLU A 152 23.14 19.83 4.24
N ARG A 153 23.98 18.83 4.11
CA ARG A 153 25.38 19.05 3.68
C ARG A 153 25.80 18.56 2.31
N ASP A 154 25.07 17.68 1.59
CA ASP A 154 25.63 17.15 0.32
C ASP A 154 24.60 16.56 -0.65
N LEU A 155 23.50 17.29 -0.91
CA LEU A 155 22.40 16.86 -1.77
C LEU A 155 22.78 16.59 -3.24
N GLU A 156 23.94 17.09 -3.71
CA GLU A 156 24.37 16.97 -5.11
C GLU A 156 25.46 15.92 -5.35
N SER A 157 25.93 15.23 -4.30
CA SER A 157 26.99 14.25 -4.44
C SER A 157 26.48 12.90 -4.95
N PRO A 158 27.10 12.29 -5.99
CA PRO A 158 26.79 10.93 -6.43
C PRO A 158 26.93 9.89 -5.32
N LEU A 159 27.83 10.11 -4.36
CA LEU A 159 28.00 9.25 -3.18
C LEU A 159 26.83 9.36 -2.22
N TYR A 160 26.24 10.54 -2.07
CA TYR A 160 25.03 10.75 -1.28
C TYR A 160 23.85 9.95 -1.85
N PHE A 161 23.57 10.09 -3.16
CA PHE A 161 22.53 9.32 -3.83
C PHE A 161 22.74 7.81 -3.68
N LYS A 162 23.97 7.33 -3.85
CA LYS A 162 24.30 5.92 -3.66
C LYS A 162 24.07 5.46 -2.22
N LYS A 163 24.39 6.29 -1.23
CA LYS A 163 24.15 6.02 0.19
C LYS A 163 22.65 6.00 0.50
N MET A 164 21.87 6.93 -0.06
CA MET A 164 20.42 6.99 0.10
C MET A 164 19.70 5.80 -0.56
N LEU A 165 20.11 5.43 -1.77
CA LEU A 165 19.56 4.25 -2.47
C LEU A 165 19.82 2.94 -1.72
N ASN A 166 20.83 2.89 -0.86
CA ASN A 166 21.14 1.72 -0.04
C ASN A 166 20.45 1.73 1.32
N ARG A 167 19.77 2.81 1.73
CA ARG A 167 19.00 2.87 2.98
C ARG A 167 17.64 2.18 2.81
N LYS A 168 17.16 1.54 3.87
CA LYS A 168 15.77 1.05 3.92
C LYS A 168 14.83 2.25 4.05
N ALA A 169 13.81 2.31 3.20
CA ALA A 169 12.76 3.33 3.28
C ALA A 169 11.37 2.71 3.36
N ARG A 170 10.51 3.36 4.13
CA ARG A 170 9.09 3.05 4.30
C ARG A 170 8.31 4.33 4.05
N LEU A 171 7.60 4.39 2.93
CA LEU A 171 6.81 5.54 2.53
C LEU A 171 5.33 5.20 2.62
N PHE A 172 4.55 6.18 3.04
CA PHE A 172 3.10 6.08 3.10
C PHE A 172 2.47 7.25 2.35
N ILE A 173 1.51 6.95 1.48
CA ILE A 173 0.70 7.94 0.76
C ILE A 173 -0.77 7.52 0.88
N SER A 174 -1.64 8.47 1.16
CA SER A 174 -3.05 8.22 1.33
C SER A 174 -3.88 9.27 0.58
N SER A 175 -5.02 8.85 0.03
CA SER A 175 -5.97 9.73 -0.66
C SER A 175 -6.78 10.59 0.31
N GLY A 176 -7.02 10.13 1.53
CA GLY A 176 -7.87 10.76 2.52
C GLY A 176 -7.25 10.82 3.90
N GLY A 177 -7.76 11.79 4.68
CA GLY A 177 -7.54 11.88 6.13
C GLY A 177 -8.77 11.42 6.90
N ASP A 178 -9.28 12.27 7.80
CA ASP A 178 -10.49 11.98 8.58
C ASP A 178 -11.82 12.30 7.84
N ALA A 179 -11.76 12.85 6.62
CA ALA A 179 -12.92 13.15 5.80
C ALA A 179 -13.21 12.04 4.77
N PRO A 180 -14.49 11.79 4.45
CA PRO A 180 -14.87 10.90 3.37
C PRO A 180 -14.29 11.35 2.02
N VAL A 181 -13.80 10.40 1.22
CA VAL A 181 -13.33 10.63 -0.14
C VAL A 181 -14.40 10.11 -1.11
N PRO A 182 -14.75 10.86 -2.19
CA PRO A 182 -15.66 10.36 -3.20
C PRO A 182 -15.15 9.06 -3.81
N ASP A 183 -16.03 8.07 -3.98
CA ASP A 183 -15.69 6.77 -4.58
C ASP A 183 -15.16 6.93 -6.01
N THR A 184 -15.81 7.81 -6.80
CA THR A 184 -15.41 8.03 -8.20
C THR A 184 -15.61 9.48 -8.61
N VAL A 185 -14.81 9.95 -9.55
CA VAL A 185 -14.93 11.31 -10.14
C VAL A 185 -15.39 11.28 -11.60
N ASP A 186 -15.20 10.15 -12.30
CA ASP A 186 -15.54 9.96 -13.72
C ASP A 186 -16.53 8.81 -13.94
N GLY A 187 -17.10 8.26 -12.86
CA GLY A 187 -17.96 7.07 -12.90
C GLY A 187 -17.19 5.75 -13.00
N LYS A 188 -15.84 5.78 -12.99
CA LYS A 188 -15.01 4.60 -13.14
C LYS A 188 -13.85 4.55 -12.14
N HIS A 189 -13.14 5.67 -11.98
CA HIS A 189 -11.92 5.76 -11.19
C HIS A 189 -12.06 6.76 -10.03
N SER A 190 -11.36 6.51 -8.93
CA SER A 190 -11.11 7.52 -7.90
C SER A 190 -10.14 8.59 -8.40
N LEU A 191 -10.20 9.78 -7.81
CA LEU A 191 -9.25 10.84 -8.16
C LEU A 191 -7.80 10.43 -7.86
N PHE A 192 -7.59 9.73 -6.75
CA PHE A 192 -6.27 9.28 -6.32
C PHE A 192 -5.68 8.26 -7.29
N ALA A 193 -6.46 7.22 -7.64
CA ALA A 193 -6.04 6.23 -8.62
C ALA A 193 -5.79 6.83 -10.00
N MET A 194 -6.67 7.73 -10.46
CA MET A 194 -6.51 8.41 -11.75
C MET A 194 -5.18 9.17 -11.81
N LYS A 195 -4.85 9.93 -10.76
CA LYS A 195 -3.57 10.66 -10.70
C LYS A 195 -2.37 9.73 -10.59
N PHE A 196 -2.49 8.64 -9.85
CA PHE A 196 -1.43 7.65 -9.77
C PHE A 196 -1.21 6.95 -11.13
N ILE A 197 -2.26 6.57 -11.85
CA ILE A 197 -2.18 5.98 -13.18
C ILE A 197 -1.53 6.97 -14.17
N GLU A 198 -1.92 8.26 -14.15
CA GLU A 198 -1.27 9.30 -14.96
C GLU A 198 0.26 9.31 -14.73
N VAL A 199 0.70 9.33 -13.47
CA VAL A 199 2.14 9.32 -13.15
C VAL A 199 2.82 8.05 -13.64
N LEU A 200 2.15 6.90 -13.52
CA LEU A 200 2.71 5.62 -14.02
C LEU A 200 2.80 5.57 -15.55
N GLN A 201 2.04 6.37 -16.28
CA GLN A 201 2.02 6.40 -17.74
C GLN A 201 3.06 7.36 -18.35
N LEU A 202 3.61 8.28 -17.55
CA LEU A 202 4.72 9.16 -17.97
C LEU A 202 6.00 8.34 -18.24
#